data_d01eb7aab1293530849a76705ce6a05f
#
_entry.id   d01eb7aab1293530849a76705ce6a05f
#
_cell.length_a   1.000
_cell.length_b   1.000
_cell.length_c   1.000
_cell.angle_alpha   90.00
_cell.angle_beta   90.00
_cell.angle_gamma   90.00
#
_symmetry.space_group_name_H-M   'P 1'
#
loop_
_entity.id
_entity.type
_entity.pdbx_description
1 polymer ?
#
loop_
_entity_poly.entity_id
_entity_poly.type
_entity_poly.pdbx_seq_one_letter_code
_entity_poly.pdbx_strand_id
1 'polypeptide(L)'
;MMKLVTAIVRPFTVEKIVNAFEDIEGFPGMTVIDSEGFGQRMRTSAYDTLDPFKPNKRIEVAANDEMVDQIVEAIKSHAHTGKKGDGIIFVTNIENAVFI
;
A
#
# COMPACT_ATOMS: atom_id res chain seq x y z
N MET A 1 -14.53 -5.12 -14.59
CA MET A 1 -13.29 -4.41 -14.97
C MET A 1 -12.28 -4.54 -13.86
N MET A 2 -11.02 -4.67 -14.20
CA MET A 2 -9.97 -4.75 -13.18
C MET A 2 -9.40 -3.37 -12.87
N LYS A 3 -8.98 -3.23 -11.63
CA LYS A 3 -8.29 -2.03 -11.15
C LYS A 3 -7.01 -2.43 -10.44
N LEU A 4 -6.05 -1.52 -10.45
CA LEU A 4 -4.82 -1.66 -9.69
C LEU A 4 -4.94 -0.82 -8.42
N VAL A 5 -4.90 -1.47 -7.29
CA VAL A 5 -4.81 -0.81 -5.98
C VAL A 5 -3.34 -0.72 -5.63
N THR A 6 -2.84 0.48 -5.47
CA THR A 6 -1.46 0.73 -5.07
C THR A 6 -1.46 1.41 -3.72
N ALA A 7 -0.67 0.88 -2.80
CA ALA A 7 -0.52 1.49 -1.48
C ALA A 7 0.96 1.66 -1.17
N ILE A 8 1.33 2.84 -0.71
CA ILE A 8 2.67 3.08 -0.21
C ILE A 8 2.52 3.25 1.29
N VAL A 9 3.13 2.34 2.05
CA VAL A 9 2.89 2.23 3.49
C VAL A 9 4.22 2.11 4.24
N ARG A 10 4.17 2.30 5.54
CA ARG A 10 5.34 2.07 6.39
C ARG A 10 5.67 0.58 6.41
N PRO A 11 6.96 0.21 6.41
CA PRO A 11 7.35 -1.22 6.33
C PRO A 11 6.72 -2.09 7.41
N PHE A 12 6.63 -1.59 8.63
CA PHE A 12 6.15 -2.39 9.75
C PHE A 12 4.65 -2.69 9.71
N THR A 13 3.88 -2.06 8.82
CA THR A 13 2.44 -2.30 8.70
C THR A 13 2.10 -3.45 7.75
N VAL A 14 3.06 -3.90 6.93
CA VAL A 14 2.81 -4.87 5.86
C VAL A 14 2.26 -6.18 6.40
N GLU A 15 2.81 -6.70 7.49
CA GLU A 15 2.36 -7.97 8.05
C GLU A 15 0.89 -7.93 8.45
N LYS A 16 0.45 -6.85 9.08
CA LYS A 16 -0.95 -6.67 9.46
C LYS A 16 -1.86 -6.62 8.22
N ILE A 17 -1.39 -5.95 7.18
CA ILE A 17 -2.14 -5.84 5.93
C ILE A 17 -2.27 -7.21 5.28
N VAL A 18 -1.19 -7.98 5.22
CA VAL A 18 -1.21 -9.34 4.67
C VAL A 18 -2.20 -10.21 5.44
N ASN A 19 -2.19 -10.15 6.76
CA ASN A 19 -3.12 -10.92 7.58
C ASN A 19 -4.57 -10.55 7.28
N ALA A 20 -4.85 -9.26 7.08
CA ALA A 20 -6.19 -8.82 6.72
C ALA A 20 -6.59 -9.31 5.33
N PHE A 21 -5.66 -9.36 4.38
CA PHE A 21 -5.93 -9.86 3.03
C PHE A 21 -6.27 -11.36 3.04
N GLU A 22 -5.66 -12.11 3.93
CA GLU A 22 -5.95 -13.55 4.05
C GLU A 22 -7.40 -13.83 4.44
N ASP A 23 -8.05 -12.87 5.09
CA ASP A 23 -9.45 -12.97 5.49
C ASP A 23 -10.42 -12.59 4.37
N ILE A 24 -9.92 -12.08 3.25
CA ILE A 24 -10.75 -11.72 2.10
C ILE A 24 -10.93 -12.95 1.21
N GLU A 25 -12.16 -13.43 1.12
CA GLU A 25 -12.47 -14.56 0.25
C GLU A 25 -12.21 -14.19 -1.21
N GLY A 26 -11.46 -15.04 -1.92
CA GLY A 26 -11.13 -14.81 -3.32
C GLY A 26 -10.05 -13.76 -3.55
N PHE A 27 -9.30 -13.41 -2.52
CA PHE A 27 -8.22 -12.43 -2.66
C PHE A 27 -7.23 -12.85 -3.75
N PRO A 28 -6.96 -11.98 -4.75
CA PRO A 28 -6.21 -12.38 -5.95
C PRO A 28 -4.70 -12.50 -5.77
N GLY A 29 -4.16 -11.95 -4.69
CA GLY A 29 -2.72 -11.89 -4.48
C GLY A 29 -2.19 -10.48 -4.48
N MET A 30 -0.93 -10.35 -4.09
CA MET A 30 -0.28 -9.03 -4.00
C MET A 30 1.18 -9.11 -4.38
N THR A 31 1.71 -7.98 -4.79
CA THR A 31 3.15 -7.80 -4.99
C THR A 31 3.62 -6.73 -4.02
N VAL A 32 4.75 -6.97 -3.38
CA VAL A 32 5.37 -5.99 -2.48
C VAL A 32 6.72 -5.60 -3.06
N ILE A 33 6.96 -4.30 -3.13
CA ILE A 33 8.18 -3.73 -3.69
C ILE A 33 8.82 -2.84 -2.63
N ASP A 34 10.10 -3.03 -2.39
CA ASP A 34 10.86 -2.14 -1.53
C ASP A 34 11.06 -0.82 -2.26
N SER A 35 10.80 0.28 -1.57
CA SER A 35 10.94 1.59 -2.15
C SER A 35 11.39 2.60 -1.11
N GLU A 36 11.73 3.78 -1.59
CA GLU A 36 12.14 4.88 -0.73
C GLU A 36 11.31 6.10 -1.09
N GLY A 37 10.88 6.83 -0.09
CA GLY A 37 10.09 8.03 -0.28
C GLY A 37 10.77 9.26 0.27
N PHE A 38 10.46 10.39 -0.32
CA PHE A 38 10.92 11.69 0.12
C PHE A 38 9.73 12.65 0.17
N GLY A 39 9.61 13.35 1.29
CA GLY A 39 8.57 14.36 1.45
C GLY A 39 8.60 14.92 2.86
N GLN A 40 8.09 16.13 3.02
CA GLN A 40 8.12 16.80 4.32
C GLN A 40 7.33 16.06 5.39
N ARG A 41 6.25 15.38 5.00
CA ARG A 41 5.42 14.63 5.94
C ARG A 41 6.13 13.44 6.56
N MET A 42 7.21 12.98 5.94
CA MET A 42 7.95 11.82 6.38
C MET A 42 9.12 12.17 7.29
N ARG A 43 9.43 13.46 7.42
CA ARG A 43 10.56 13.93 8.23
C ARG A 43 10.15 13.98 9.70
N THR A 44 10.82 13.20 10.53
CA THR A 44 10.46 13.07 11.95
C THR A 44 11.59 13.47 12.89
N SER A 45 12.82 13.71 12.39
CA SER A 45 13.97 14.06 13.22
C SER A 45 14.99 14.88 12.44
N ALA A 46 15.98 15.39 13.15
CA ALA A 46 17.07 16.13 12.55
C ALA A 46 17.94 15.26 11.63
N TYR A 47 17.97 13.96 11.84
CA TYR A 47 18.70 13.03 10.99
C TYR A 47 18.12 12.95 9.58
N ASP A 48 16.86 13.29 9.43
CA ASP A 48 16.19 13.28 8.13
C ASP A 48 16.76 14.32 7.17
N THR A 49 17.47 15.31 7.68
CA THR A 49 18.14 16.29 6.83
C THR A 49 19.40 15.73 6.18
N LEU A 50 20.03 14.71 6.79
CA LEU A 50 21.23 14.06 6.26
C LEU A 50 20.86 12.98 5.24
N ASP A 51 19.77 12.26 5.50
CA ASP A 51 19.22 11.27 4.58
C ASP A 51 17.71 11.48 4.51
N PRO A 52 17.25 12.30 3.57
CA PRO A 52 15.84 12.63 3.49
C PRO A 52 14.95 11.49 2.97
N PHE A 53 15.56 10.44 2.41
CA PHE A 53 14.81 9.30 1.90
C PHE A 53 14.50 8.32 3.02
N LYS A 54 13.25 7.86 3.07
CA LYS A 54 12.79 6.90 4.06
C LYS A 54 12.34 5.64 3.38
N PRO A 55 12.66 4.46 3.95
CA PRO A 55 12.15 3.21 3.40
C PRO A 55 10.64 3.14 3.55
N ASN A 56 10.00 2.62 2.54
CA ASN A 56 8.59 2.26 2.60
C ASN A 56 8.36 0.98 1.80
N LYS A 57 7.14 0.48 1.81
CA LYS A 57 6.76 -0.67 1.01
C LYS A 57 5.64 -0.24 0.07
N ARG A 58 5.79 -0.63 -1.19
CA ARG A 58 4.75 -0.42 -2.19
C ARG A 58 4.03 -1.74 -2.40
N ILE A 59 2.73 -1.73 -2.12
CA ILE A 59 1.86 -2.89 -2.29
C ILE A 59 1.04 -2.67 -3.55
N GLU A 60 0.96 -3.70 -4.39
CA GLU A 60 0.14 -3.66 -5.59
C GLU A 60 -0.78 -4.87 -5.63
N VAL A 61 -2.06 -4.62 -5.86
CA VAL A 61 -3.09 -5.65 -5.99
C VAL A 61 -3.94 -5.35 -7.20
N ALA A 62 -3.96 -6.28 -8.16
CA ALA A 62 -4.85 -6.18 -9.31
C ALA A 62 -6.13 -6.96 -8.99
N ALA A 63 -7.26 -6.29 -8.95
CA ALA A 63 -8.50 -6.88 -8.51
C ALA A 63 -9.69 -6.40 -9.33
N ASN A 64 -10.75 -7.20 -9.35
CA ASN A 64 -12.00 -6.78 -9.96
C ASN A 64 -12.67 -5.68 -9.14
N ASP A 65 -13.50 -4.87 -9.79
CA ASP A 65 -14.16 -3.72 -9.18
C ASP A 65 -14.85 -4.04 -7.86
N GLU A 66 -15.53 -5.17 -7.79
CA GLU A 66 -16.33 -5.54 -6.61
C GLU A 66 -15.49 -5.85 -5.38
N MET A 67 -14.19 -6.05 -5.54
CA MET A 67 -13.30 -6.36 -4.41
C MET A 67 -12.48 -5.14 -3.97
N VAL A 68 -12.44 -4.08 -4.77
CA VAL A 68 -11.56 -2.93 -4.54
C VAL A 68 -11.82 -2.27 -3.20
N ASP A 69 -13.07 -1.99 -2.86
CA ASP A 69 -13.40 -1.30 -1.62
C ASP A 69 -12.94 -2.09 -0.39
N GLN A 70 -13.10 -3.41 -0.44
CA GLN A 70 -12.69 -4.30 0.63
C GLN A 70 -11.16 -4.29 0.80
N ILE A 71 -10.44 -4.30 -0.30
CA ILE A 71 -8.97 -4.24 -0.30
C ILE A 71 -8.48 -2.90 0.25
N VAL A 72 -9.06 -1.81 -0.24
CA VAL A 72 -8.71 -0.46 0.22
C VAL A 72 -8.95 -0.31 1.72
N GLU A 73 -10.10 -0.77 2.20
CA GLU A 73 -10.42 -0.68 3.62
C GLU A 73 -9.47 -1.51 4.47
N ALA A 74 -9.09 -2.70 4.03
CA ALA A 74 -8.13 -3.54 4.73
C ALA A 74 -6.77 -2.85 4.87
N ILE A 75 -6.30 -2.21 3.80
CA ILE A 75 -5.03 -1.47 3.83
C ILE A 75 -5.14 -0.27 4.77
N LYS A 76 -6.18 0.54 4.58
CA LYS A 76 -6.39 1.76 5.35
C LYS A 76 -6.43 1.50 6.85
N SER A 77 -7.20 0.50 7.26
CA SER A 77 -7.37 0.18 8.68
C SER A 77 -6.07 -0.24 9.34
N HIS A 78 -5.22 -0.97 8.62
CA HIS A 78 -4.03 -1.58 9.20
C HIS A 78 -2.76 -0.75 8.96
N ALA A 79 -2.77 0.16 8.00
CA ALA A 79 -1.66 1.07 7.76
C ALA A 79 -1.74 2.34 8.61
N HIS A 80 -2.91 2.65 9.16
CA HIS A 80 -3.14 3.86 9.93
C HIS A 80 -2.47 3.78 11.29
N THR A 81 -1.58 4.73 11.60
CA THR A 81 -0.96 4.87 12.92
C THR A 81 -1.39 6.14 13.65
N GLY A 82 -2.03 7.06 12.96
CA GLY A 82 -2.40 8.36 13.49
C GLY A 82 -1.31 9.41 13.36
N LYS A 83 -0.19 9.06 12.75
CA LYS A 83 0.92 9.98 12.52
C LYS A 83 0.98 10.41 11.06
N LYS A 84 1.58 11.58 10.82
CA LYS A 84 1.83 12.03 9.46
C LYS A 84 2.79 11.06 8.77
N GLY A 85 2.58 10.83 7.49
CA GLY A 85 3.44 9.96 6.72
C GLY A 85 3.07 8.50 6.78
N ASP A 86 1.85 8.16 7.18
CA ASP A 86 1.37 6.78 7.20
C ASP A 86 1.31 6.16 5.81
N GLY A 87 1.07 6.98 4.79
CA GLY A 87 1.08 6.50 3.42
C GLY A 87 -0.06 7.02 2.58
N ILE A 88 -0.21 6.41 1.43
CA ILE A 88 -1.22 6.78 0.45
C ILE A 88 -1.74 5.52 -0.23
N ILE A 89 -3.02 5.52 -0.57
CA ILE A 89 -3.64 4.47 -1.39
C ILE A 89 -4.24 5.16 -2.60
N PHE A 90 -3.98 4.62 -3.77
CA PHE A 90 -4.65 5.09 -4.98
C PHE A 90 -5.06 3.92 -5.84
N VAL A 91 -6.11 4.14 -6.62
CA VAL A 91 -6.72 3.12 -7.47
C VAL A 91 -6.73 3.63 -8.90
N THR A 92 -6.22 2.82 -9.82
CA THR A 92 -6.19 3.15 -11.23
C THR A 92 -6.87 2.06 -12.05
N ASN A 93 -7.41 2.45 -13.20
CA ASN A 93 -8.01 1.49 -14.11
C ASN A 93 -6.92 0.70 -14.83
N ILE A 94 -7.15 -0.60 -15.00
CA ILE A 94 -6.30 -1.45 -15.82
C ILE A 94 -7.01 -1.65 -17.14
N GLU A 95 -6.40 -1.18 -18.22
CA GLU A 95 -6.98 -1.33 -19.55
C GLU A 95 -6.94 -2.78 -20.04
N ASN A 96 -5.86 -3.48 -19.74
CA ASN A 96 -5.68 -4.85 -20.19
C ASN A 96 -4.81 -5.59 -19.19
N ALA A 97 -5.21 -6.83 -18.88
CA ALA A 97 -4.42 -7.71 -18.03
C ALA A 97 -4.46 -9.11 -18.63
N VAL A 98 -3.29 -9.72 -18.72
CA VAL A 98 -3.14 -11.07 -19.28
C VAL A 98 -2.42 -11.91 -18.25
N PHE A 99 -3.07 -12.99 -17.84
CA PHE A 99 -2.43 -13.98 -16.95
C PHE A 99 -1.46 -14.84 -17.76
N ILE A 100 -0.28 -15.03 -17.24
CA ILE A 100 0.78 -15.79 -17.91
C ILE A 100 0.56 -17.28 -17.76
#